data_57ca56b309e6403eafbe078d6ac066d0
#
_entry.id   57ca56b309e6403eafbe078d6ac066d0
#
_cell.length_a   1.000
_cell.length_b   1.000
_cell.length_c   1.000
_cell.angle_alpha   90.00
_cell.angle_beta   90.00
_cell.angle_gamma   90.00
#
_symmetry.space_group_name_H-M   'P 1'
#
loop_
_entity.id
_entity.type
_entity.pdbx_description
1 polymer ?
#
loop_
_entity_poly.entity_id
_entity_poly.type
_entity_poly.pdbx_seq_one_letter_code
_entity_poly.pdbx_strand_id
1 'polypeptide(L)'
;YDYVMFGFYNMNGRQRDTYLTRVRNKKVIDHMNDLSYSDEFDDKLRFNRRFAKYLGRKTLNGETATLAEFTDFIAGQEAIFAKINHGDCGRGVNKLYVKDYESPAVMLDYIRRNQLVVLEQVLPQHPDMARLHPSSVNTMRILTDLVDGEVHVAYISVKMGRGDGYCDNSGQGGVLCRVDPETGKIISPATDDYFNVYDRHPDTGVEFVGYQLPMVPEAIALAKEAAHEIPQVAHVGWDMAITPTGPAIIEGNDFPGTDLCQLAPFYPEKEGLWPYYKKLLHW
;
A
#
# COMPACT_ATOMS: atom_id res chain seq x y z
N TYR A 1 -10.71 -16.13 -12.50
CA TYR A 1 -10.29 -14.82 -12.03
C TYR A 1 -9.14 -14.30 -12.90
N ASP A 2 -7.93 -14.90 -12.88
CA ASP A 2 -6.75 -14.48 -13.67
C ASP A 2 -7.07 -14.32 -15.18
N TYR A 3 -7.95 -15.16 -15.73
CA TYR A 3 -8.31 -15.16 -17.16
C TYR A 3 -8.96 -13.82 -17.60
N VAL A 4 -9.79 -13.23 -16.76
CA VAL A 4 -10.45 -11.94 -17.02
C VAL A 4 -9.52 -10.79 -16.63
N MET A 5 -8.96 -10.86 -15.44
CA MET A 5 -8.13 -9.83 -14.84
C MET A 5 -6.92 -9.45 -15.71
N PHE A 6 -6.24 -10.46 -16.24
CA PHE A 6 -5.08 -10.25 -17.14
C PHE A 6 -5.47 -10.08 -18.61
N GLY A 7 -6.75 -10.24 -18.97
CA GLY A 7 -7.19 -10.17 -20.36
C GLY A 7 -6.75 -11.36 -21.22
N PHE A 8 -6.60 -12.55 -20.63
CA PHE A 8 -6.10 -13.76 -21.32
C PHE A 8 -6.93 -14.17 -22.53
N TYR A 9 -8.20 -13.74 -22.60
CA TYR A 9 -9.07 -13.97 -23.77
C TYR A 9 -8.53 -13.31 -25.04
N ASN A 10 -7.70 -12.26 -24.93
CA ASN A 10 -7.07 -11.54 -26.04
C ASN A 10 -5.59 -11.92 -26.28
N MET A 11 -5.13 -13.02 -25.68
CA MET A 11 -3.73 -13.44 -25.71
C MET A 11 -3.54 -14.83 -26.29
N ASN A 12 -2.42 -15.04 -26.98
CA ASN A 12 -1.97 -16.38 -27.35
C ASN A 12 -1.29 -17.11 -26.17
N GLY A 13 -0.96 -18.39 -26.36
CA GLY A 13 -0.36 -19.22 -25.30
C GLY A 13 1.01 -18.69 -24.81
N ARG A 14 1.85 -18.16 -25.72
CA ARG A 14 3.17 -17.60 -25.35
C ARG A 14 3.03 -16.36 -24.50
N GLN A 15 2.11 -15.45 -24.83
CA GLN A 15 1.83 -14.25 -24.04
C GLN A 15 1.32 -14.61 -22.65
N ARG A 16 0.32 -15.51 -22.54
CA ARG A 16 -0.20 -15.98 -21.23
C ARG A 16 0.89 -16.59 -20.36
N ASP A 17 1.86 -17.27 -20.97
CA ASP A 17 2.98 -17.90 -20.24
C ASP A 17 3.95 -16.90 -19.62
N THR A 18 3.90 -15.63 -20.00
CA THR A 18 4.69 -14.56 -19.37
C THR A 18 4.08 -14.01 -18.08
N TYR A 19 2.84 -14.34 -17.75
CA TYR A 19 2.16 -13.75 -16.59
C TYR A 19 2.46 -14.48 -15.29
N LEU A 20 2.63 -13.69 -14.23
CA LEU A 20 2.72 -14.16 -12.85
C LEU A 20 1.29 -14.47 -12.36
N THR A 21 0.80 -15.67 -12.63
CA THR A 21 -0.50 -16.15 -12.16
C THR A 21 -0.50 -16.36 -10.64
N ARG A 22 -1.66 -16.51 -10.01
CA ARG A 22 -1.77 -16.83 -8.57
C ARG A 22 -0.92 -18.03 -8.16
N VAL A 23 -0.89 -19.09 -8.97
CA VAL A 23 -0.08 -20.29 -8.71
C VAL A 23 1.42 -19.96 -8.75
N ARG A 24 1.85 -19.17 -9.73
CA ARG A 24 3.24 -18.74 -9.85
C ARG A 24 3.63 -17.76 -8.73
N ASN A 25 2.72 -16.84 -8.37
CA ASN A 25 2.93 -15.93 -7.24
C ASN A 25 3.12 -16.70 -5.92
N LYS A 26 2.24 -17.67 -5.66
CA LYS A 26 2.40 -18.55 -4.50
C LYS A 26 3.76 -19.26 -4.50
N LYS A 27 4.23 -19.73 -5.67
CA LYS A 27 5.57 -20.33 -5.80
C LYS A 27 6.69 -19.34 -5.48
N VAL A 28 6.57 -18.06 -5.91
CA VAL A 28 7.53 -16.99 -5.57
C VAL A 28 7.53 -16.76 -4.06
N ILE A 29 6.36 -16.56 -3.47
CA ILE A 29 6.20 -16.30 -2.02
C ILE A 29 6.78 -17.47 -1.22
N ASP A 30 6.41 -18.70 -1.52
CA ASP A 30 6.90 -19.90 -0.81
C ASP A 30 8.42 -20.09 -0.93
N HIS A 31 9.03 -19.55 -1.98
CA HIS A 31 10.48 -19.61 -2.18
C HIS A 31 11.23 -18.50 -1.46
N MET A 32 10.64 -17.32 -1.40
CA MET A 32 11.31 -16.09 -0.93
C MET A 32 10.97 -15.73 0.52
N ASN A 33 9.80 -16.14 1.02
CA ASN A 33 9.31 -15.74 2.34
C ASN A 33 9.24 -16.91 3.31
N ASP A 34 9.85 -16.75 4.48
CA ASP A 34 9.60 -17.62 5.63
C ASP A 34 8.33 -17.13 6.34
N LEU A 35 7.23 -17.84 6.12
CA LEU A 35 5.91 -17.48 6.66
C LEU A 35 5.82 -17.56 8.19
N SER A 36 6.84 -18.09 8.88
CA SER A 36 6.90 -18.00 10.35
C SER A 36 7.10 -16.57 10.87
N TYR A 37 7.47 -15.64 9.97
CA TYR A 37 7.62 -14.20 10.24
C TYR A 37 6.38 -13.38 9.84
N SER A 38 5.31 -13.99 9.31
CA SER A 38 4.10 -13.26 8.85
C SER A 38 3.49 -12.37 9.93
N ASP A 39 3.55 -12.77 11.21
CA ASP A 39 3.09 -11.94 12.33
C ASP A 39 3.78 -10.58 12.43
N GLU A 40 5.00 -10.42 11.89
CA GLU A 40 5.70 -9.12 11.88
C GLU A 40 5.07 -8.13 10.85
N PHE A 41 4.24 -8.65 9.93
CA PHE A 41 3.49 -7.87 8.94
C PHE A 41 2.00 -7.82 9.26
N ASP A 42 1.38 -8.92 9.67
CA ASP A 42 -0.06 -9.04 9.91
C ASP A 42 -0.50 -8.39 11.23
N ASP A 43 0.35 -8.43 12.27
CA ASP A 43 0.13 -7.74 13.55
C ASP A 43 0.61 -6.29 13.43
N LYS A 44 -0.35 -5.35 13.27
CA LYS A 44 -0.05 -3.92 13.06
C LYS A 44 0.72 -3.28 14.21
N LEU A 45 0.54 -3.75 15.45
CA LEU A 45 1.30 -3.24 16.60
C LEU A 45 2.75 -3.72 16.54
N ARG A 46 3.00 -4.96 16.10
CA ARG A 46 4.36 -5.47 15.85
C ARG A 46 5.01 -4.74 14.68
N PHE A 47 4.28 -4.60 13.57
CA PHE A 47 4.71 -3.86 12.39
C PHE A 47 5.13 -2.43 12.76
N ASN A 48 4.26 -1.69 13.44
CA ASN A 48 4.52 -0.31 13.83
C ASN A 48 5.76 -0.18 14.75
N ARG A 49 6.01 -1.16 15.61
CA ARG A 49 7.21 -1.19 16.46
C ARG A 49 8.47 -1.53 15.67
N ARG A 50 8.41 -2.54 14.79
CA ARG A 50 9.55 -2.99 13.96
C ARG A 50 9.99 -1.91 12.99
N PHE A 51 9.04 -1.31 12.30
CA PHE A 51 9.26 -0.34 11.24
C PHE A 51 9.13 1.13 11.71
N ALA A 52 9.18 1.40 13.00
CA ALA A 52 8.91 2.72 13.60
C ALA A 52 9.65 3.89 12.93
N LYS A 53 10.91 3.71 12.52
CA LYS A 53 11.74 4.75 11.86
C LYS A 53 11.27 5.10 10.45
N TYR A 54 10.43 4.26 9.82
CA TYR A 54 9.96 4.43 8.46
C TYR A 54 8.52 4.96 8.36
N LEU A 55 7.79 5.04 9.49
CA LEU A 55 6.36 5.34 9.48
C LEU A 55 6.04 6.82 9.27
N GLY A 56 6.99 7.73 9.49
CA GLY A 56 6.80 9.17 9.34
C GLY A 56 5.70 9.78 10.24
N ARG A 57 5.13 8.99 11.15
CA ARG A 57 4.06 9.37 12.09
C ARG A 57 4.23 8.73 13.45
N LYS A 58 3.65 9.34 14.48
CA LYS A 58 3.56 8.69 15.80
C LYS A 58 2.47 7.61 15.78
N THR A 59 2.74 6.54 16.49
CA THR A 59 1.81 5.43 16.71
C THR A 59 1.70 5.15 18.20
N LEU A 60 0.55 4.62 18.64
CA LEU A 60 0.31 4.28 20.04
C LEU A 60 -0.54 3.00 20.13
N ASN A 61 -0.20 2.13 21.08
CA ASN A 61 -1.06 1.00 21.43
C ASN A 61 -2.17 1.48 22.38
N GLY A 62 -3.39 1.66 21.87
CA GLY A 62 -4.54 2.13 22.64
C GLY A 62 -5.02 1.15 23.72
N GLU A 63 -4.68 -0.15 23.61
CA GLU A 63 -5.03 -1.15 24.62
C GLU A 63 -4.27 -0.91 25.92
N THR A 64 -2.97 -0.65 25.83
CA THR A 64 -2.07 -0.55 26.99
C THR A 64 -1.73 0.89 27.38
N ALA A 65 -2.01 1.87 26.51
CA ALA A 65 -1.70 3.27 26.78
C ALA A 65 -2.39 3.79 28.06
N THR A 66 -1.67 4.54 28.86
CA THR A 66 -2.27 5.32 29.95
C THR A 66 -3.08 6.49 29.37
N LEU A 67 -3.99 7.04 30.17
CA LEU A 67 -4.75 8.24 29.75
C LEU A 67 -3.82 9.42 29.47
N ALA A 68 -2.73 9.58 30.22
CA ALA A 68 -1.74 10.62 30.00
C ALA A 68 -1.04 10.47 28.63
N GLU A 69 -0.53 9.28 28.32
CA GLU A 69 0.08 8.98 27.01
C GLU A 69 -0.88 9.21 25.85
N PHE A 70 -2.13 8.79 26.00
CA PHE A 70 -3.15 9.02 24.97
C PHE A 70 -3.47 10.51 24.81
N THR A 71 -3.58 11.25 25.91
CA THR A 71 -3.82 12.71 25.86
C THR A 71 -2.68 13.43 25.14
N ASP A 72 -1.43 13.08 25.43
CA ASP A 72 -0.27 13.62 24.74
C ASP A 72 -0.22 13.23 23.26
N PHE A 73 -0.66 12.00 22.93
CA PHE A 73 -0.68 11.50 21.56
C PHE A 73 -1.67 12.27 20.67
N ILE A 74 -2.84 12.61 21.20
CA ILE A 74 -3.87 13.37 20.46
C ILE A 74 -3.70 14.89 20.56
N ALA A 75 -2.76 15.38 21.38
CA ALA A 75 -2.55 16.81 21.57
C ALA A 75 -2.23 17.51 20.24
N GLY A 76 -3.03 18.54 19.86
CA GLY A 76 -2.89 19.25 18.60
C GLY A 76 -3.34 18.50 17.35
N GLN A 77 -3.88 17.28 17.48
CA GLN A 77 -4.46 16.53 16.35
C GLN A 77 -5.93 16.90 16.16
N GLU A 78 -6.35 17.13 14.92
CA GLU A 78 -7.77 17.24 14.56
C GLU A 78 -8.43 15.87 14.58
N ALA A 79 -7.72 14.85 14.07
CA ALA A 79 -8.17 13.47 13.97
C ALA A 79 -7.00 12.50 14.11
N ILE A 80 -7.30 11.25 14.41
CA ILE A 80 -6.38 10.11 14.37
C ILE A 80 -7.00 8.97 13.57
N PHE A 81 -6.16 8.08 13.07
CA PHE A 81 -6.61 6.76 12.63
C PHE A 81 -6.58 5.79 13.80
N ALA A 82 -7.66 5.04 13.95
CA ALA A 82 -7.79 3.96 14.93
C ALA A 82 -8.19 2.69 14.18
N LYS A 83 -7.41 1.62 14.36
CA LYS A 83 -7.54 0.38 13.59
C LYS A 83 -7.62 -0.82 14.51
N ILE A 84 -8.28 -1.89 14.04
CA ILE A 84 -8.12 -3.21 14.65
C ILE A 84 -6.71 -3.75 14.37
N ASN A 85 -6.17 -4.54 15.30
CA ASN A 85 -4.80 -5.06 15.18
C ASN A 85 -4.64 -6.02 13.99
N HIS A 86 -5.58 -6.96 13.84
CA HIS A 86 -5.60 -7.91 12.73
C HIS A 86 -6.74 -7.59 11.78
N GLY A 87 -6.44 -7.25 10.54
CA GLY A 87 -7.44 -6.92 9.51
C GLY A 87 -6.76 -6.43 8.24
N ASP A 88 -7.41 -6.64 7.12
CA ASP A 88 -6.90 -6.37 5.78
C ASP A 88 -7.84 -5.47 4.97
N CYS A 89 -7.41 -5.05 3.80
CA CYS A 89 -8.21 -4.34 2.79
C CYS A 89 -8.93 -3.09 3.33
N GLY A 90 -8.36 -2.37 4.30
CA GLY A 90 -8.96 -1.17 4.90
C GLY A 90 -10.15 -1.44 5.82
N ARG A 91 -10.48 -2.71 6.11
CA ARG A 91 -11.52 -3.07 7.07
C ARG A 91 -11.06 -2.78 8.50
N GLY A 92 -11.97 -2.19 9.29
CA GLY A 92 -11.66 -1.83 10.67
C GLY A 92 -10.70 -0.66 10.83
N VAL A 93 -10.52 0.17 9.78
CA VAL A 93 -9.83 1.45 9.83
C VAL A 93 -10.86 2.56 10.03
N ASN A 94 -10.70 3.34 11.08
CA ASN A 94 -11.61 4.44 11.41
C ASN A 94 -10.80 5.73 11.57
N LYS A 95 -11.27 6.81 10.93
CA LYS A 95 -10.79 8.17 11.20
C LYS A 95 -11.66 8.77 12.29
N LEU A 96 -11.07 9.00 13.46
CA LEU A 96 -11.77 9.54 14.63
C LEU A 96 -11.38 10.99 14.82
N TYR A 97 -12.36 11.89 14.84
CA TYR A 97 -12.14 13.30 15.09
C TYR A 97 -12.16 13.57 16.60
N VAL A 98 -11.11 14.20 17.11
CA VAL A 98 -10.95 14.48 18.56
C VAL A 98 -12.11 15.31 19.11
N LYS A 99 -12.62 16.25 18.31
CA LYS A 99 -13.74 17.13 18.68
C LYS A 99 -15.09 16.40 18.89
N ASP A 100 -15.23 15.18 18.38
CA ASP A 100 -16.48 14.42 18.48
C ASP A 100 -16.63 13.71 19.84
N TYR A 101 -15.61 13.82 20.71
CA TYR A 101 -15.57 13.23 22.03
C TYR A 101 -15.48 14.28 23.12
N GLU A 102 -16.26 14.10 24.21
CA GLU A 102 -16.31 15.03 25.33
C GLU A 102 -14.96 15.18 26.07
N SER A 103 -14.15 14.13 26.07
CA SER A 103 -12.82 14.14 26.69
C SER A 103 -11.93 13.02 26.11
N PRO A 104 -10.58 13.13 26.30
CA PRO A 104 -9.67 12.04 25.95
C PRO A 104 -10.03 10.70 26.61
N ALA A 105 -10.55 10.72 27.83
CA ALA A 105 -10.96 9.51 28.53
C ALA A 105 -12.12 8.80 27.83
N VAL A 106 -13.13 9.56 27.39
CA VAL A 106 -14.30 9.02 26.65
C VAL A 106 -13.84 8.45 25.28
N MET A 107 -12.95 9.15 24.58
CA MET A 107 -12.41 8.70 23.32
C MET A 107 -11.60 7.40 23.47
N LEU A 108 -10.73 7.30 24.48
CA LEU A 108 -9.93 6.09 24.75
C LEU A 108 -10.80 4.90 25.13
N ASP A 109 -11.85 5.12 25.93
CA ASP A 109 -12.82 4.09 26.28
C ASP A 109 -13.58 3.59 25.04
N TYR A 110 -14.03 4.49 24.15
CA TYR A 110 -14.63 4.12 22.86
C TYR A 110 -13.68 3.25 22.01
N ILE A 111 -12.42 3.66 21.89
CA ILE A 111 -11.37 2.94 21.14
C ILE A 111 -11.23 1.51 21.66
N ARG A 112 -11.14 1.34 22.98
CA ARG A 112 -10.98 0.02 23.63
C ARG A 112 -12.20 -0.86 23.47
N ARG A 113 -13.40 -0.33 23.69
CA ARG A 113 -14.66 -1.08 23.50
C ARG A 113 -14.85 -1.58 22.09
N ASN A 114 -14.35 -0.84 21.09
CA ASN A 114 -14.44 -1.21 19.67
C ASN A 114 -13.20 -1.94 19.16
N GLN A 115 -12.23 -2.28 20.04
CA GLN A 115 -10.98 -2.98 19.67
C GLN A 115 -10.14 -2.27 18.62
N LEU A 116 -10.25 -0.94 18.52
CA LEU A 116 -9.52 -0.09 17.57
C LEU A 116 -8.14 0.32 18.15
N VAL A 117 -7.37 -0.66 18.59
CA VAL A 117 -6.22 -0.44 19.47
C VAL A 117 -4.94 0.07 18.79
N VAL A 118 -4.86 -0.01 17.46
CA VAL A 118 -3.73 0.53 16.70
C VAL A 118 -4.01 1.99 16.37
N LEU A 119 -3.36 2.90 17.07
CA LEU A 119 -3.58 4.34 16.90
C LEU A 119 -2.43 4.96 16.12
N GLU A 120 -2.78 5.79 15.13
CA GLU A 120 -1.82 6.46 14.25
C GLU A 120 -2.22 7.90 14.01
N GLN A 121 -1.25 8.82 14.03
CA GLN A 121 -1.49 10.19 13.61
C GLN A 121 -1.77 10.25 12.10
N VAL A 122 -2.60 11.18 11.69
CA VAL A 122 -2.90 11.41 10.26
C VAL A 122 -1.66 11.97 9.57
N LEU A 123 -1.22 11.31 8.51
CA LEU A 123 -0.14 11.83 7.66
C LEU A 123 -0.66 12.95 6.75
N PRO A 124 0.01 14.09 6.68
CA PRO A 124 -0.28 15.08 5.65
C PRO A 124 0.13 14.53 4.28
N GLN A 125 -0.73 14.68 3.30
CA GLN A 125 -0.44 14.24 1.94
C GLN A 125 0.33 15.32 1.16
N HIS A 126 1.31 14.92 0.34
CA HIS A 126 2.01 15.83 -0.56
C HIS A 126 1.02 16.52 -1.50
N PRO A 127 1.14 17.85 -1.78
CA PRO A 127 0.19 18.56 -2.62
C PRO A 127 -0.08 17.93 -3.99
N ASP A 128 0.97 17.41 -4.66
CA ASP A 128 0.79 16.76 -5.95
C ASP A 128 0.09 15.39 -5.84
N MET A 129 0.25 14.68 -4.74
CA MET A 129 -0.58 13.49 -4.47
C MET A 129 -2.03 13.88 -4.21
N ALA A 130 -2.27 14.95 -3.44
CA ALA A 130 -3.62 15.45 -3.14
C ALA A 130 -4.37 15.95 -4.40
N ARG A 131 -3.67 16.39 -5.44
CA ARG A 131 -4.30 16.73 -6.73
C ARG A 131 -4.98 15.53 -7.40
N LEU A 132 -4.45 14.32 -7.21
CA LEU A 132 -5.08 13.10 -7.72
C LEU A 132 -6.39 12.84 -6.97
N HIS A 133 -6.34 12.79 -5.64
CA HIS A 133 -7.54 12.72 -4.79
C HIS A 133 -7.25 13.34 -3.41
N PRO A 134 -7.96 14.40 -3.01
CA PRO A 134 -7.63 15.16 -1.80
C PRO A 134 -8.13 14.53 -0.49
N SER A 135 -9.19 13.71 -0.54
CA SER A 135 -9.86 13.19 0.67
C SER A 135 -9.18 11.97 1.27
N SER A 136 -8.48 11.17 0.45
CA SER A 136 -7.69 10.02 0.90
C SER A 136 -6.19 10.31 0.87
N VAL A 137 -5.43 9.60 1.69
CA VAL A 137 -3.99 9.48 1.48
C VAL A 137 -3.77 8.49 0.35
N ASN A 138 -3.38 8.98 -0.84
CA ASN A 138 -3.08 8.15 -1.99
C ASN A 138 -1.71 7.49 -1.80
N THR A 139 -1.62 6.17 -1.96
CA THR A 139 -0.40 5.42 -1.67
C THR A 139 0.24 4.84 -2.92
N MET A 140 1.56 4.72 -2.88
CA MET A 140 2.29 3.91 -3.86
C MET A 140 2.49 2.51 -3.28
N ARG A 141 2.10 1.47 -4.03
CA ARG A 141 2.51 0.10 -3.78
C ARG A 141 3.84 -0.14 -4.49
N ILE A 142 4.90 -0.37 -3.71
CA ILE A 142 6.22 -0.75 -4.22
C ILE A 142 6.47 -2.21 -3.86
N LEU A 143 6.66 -3.07 -4.86
CA LEU A 143 7.03 -4.47 -4.63
C LEU A 143 8.55 -4.60 -4.70
N THR A 144 9.13 -5.12 -3.61
CA THR A 144 10.56 -5.37 -3.50
C THR A 144 10.86 -6.86 -3.35
N ASP A 145 11.97 -7.27 -3.94
CA ASP A 145 12.53 -8.61 -3.87
C ASP A 145 13.99 -8.53 -3.38
N LEU A 146 14.29 -9.11 -2.22
CA LEU A 146 15.64 -9.19 -1.66
C LEU A 146 16.28 -10.51 -2.09
N VAL A 147 17.28 -10.44 -2.97
CA VAL A 147 18.01 -11.62 -3.48
C VAL A 147 19.50 -11.33 -3.39
N ASP A 148 20.26 -12.26 -2.83
CA ASP A 148 21.72 -12.19 -2.66
C ASP A 148 22.21 -10.89 -1.99
N GLY A 149 21.39 -10.32 -1.08
CA GLY A 149 21.68 -9.08 -0.35
C GLY A 149 21.37 -7.81 -1.14
N GLU A 150 20.88 -7.91 -2.37
CA GLU A 150 20.43 -6.78 -3.19
C GLU A 150 18.90 -6.71 -3.24
N VAL A 151 18.35 -5.51 -3.10
CA VAL A 151 16.90 -5.27 -3.19
C VAL A 151 16.54 -4.78 -4.59
N HIS A 152 15.74 -5.56 -5.29
CA HIS A 152 15.18 -5.26 -6.60
C HIS A 152 13.76 -4.72 -6.46
N VAL A 153 13.34 -3.83 -7.36
CA VAL A 153 11.95 -3.35 -7.46
C VAL A 153 11.28 -4.03 -8.64
N ALA A 154 10.29 -4.87 -8.35
CA ALA A 154 9.58 -5.62 -9.38
C ALA A 154 8.55 -4.75 -10.13
N TYR A 155 7.81 -3.90 -9.41
CA TYR A 155 6.86 -2.95 -9.97
C TYR A 155 6.49 -1.85 -8.97
N ILE A 156 5.90 -0.77 -9.52
CA ILE A 156 5.25 0.28 -8.74
C ILE A 156 3.85 0.53 -9.30
N SER A 157 2.87 0.63 -8.41
CA SER A 157 1.55 1.17 -8.73
C SER A 157 1.18 2.29 -7.76
N VAL A 158 0.31 3.21 -8.19
CA VAL A 158 -0.29 4.23 -7.32
C VAL A 158 -1.78 3.92 -7.15
N LYS A 159 -2.24 3.92 -5.91
CA LYS A 159 -3.64 3.76 -5.51
C LYS A 159 -4.22 5.11 -5.13
N MET A 160 -5.44 5.37 -5.54
CA MET A 160 -6.13 6.64 -5.32
C MET A 160 -7.58 6.36 -4.90
N GLY A 161 -8.06 7.10 -3.91
CA GLY A 161 -9.45 7.02 -3.51
C GLY A 161 -10.43 7.61 -4.54
N ARG A 162 -11.73 7.47 -4.27
CA ARG A 162 -12.83 8.13 -4.99
C ARG A 162 -13.90 8.58 -4.02
N GLY A 163 -14.64 9.63 -4.39
CA GLY A 163 -15.71 10.21 -3.58
C GLY A 163 -15.17 10.87 -2.31
N ASP A 164 -15.96 10.83 -1.25
CA ASP A 164 -15.62 11.45 0.03
C ASP A 164 -14.87 10.51 0.98
N GLY A 165 -14.49 9.30 0.50
CA GLY A 165 -13.79 8.30 1.29
C GLY A 165 -12.35 8.72 1.64
N TYR A 166 -11.89 8.32 2.83
CA TYR A 166 -10.51 8.56 3.28
C TYR A 166 -9.56 7.39 2.96
N CYS A 167 -10.04 6.36 2.29
CA CYS A 167 -9.27 5.17 1.92
C CYS A 167 -9.06 5.12 0.41
N ASP A 168 -7.86 4.72 -0.02
CA ASP A 168 -7.48 4.57 -1.42
C ASP A 168 -7.58 3.13 -1.94
N ASN A 169 -8.06 2.21 -1.11
CA ASN A 169 -8.14 0.79 -1.45
C ASN A 169 -9.16 0.55 -2.58
N SER A 170 -8.77 -0.23 -3.60
CA SER A 170 -9.63 -0.57 -4.74
C SER A 170 -10.91 -1.29 -4.30
N GLY A 171 -10.83 -2.18 -3.29
CA GLY A 171 -11.99 -2.86 -2.70
C GLY A 171 -13.01 -1.92 -2.04
N GLN A 172 -12.64 -0.66 -1.80
CA GLN A 172 -13.54 0.41 -1.33
C GLN A 172 -13.88 1.42 -2.43
N GLY A 173 -13.66 1.05 -3.68
CA GLY A 173 -13.99 1.86 -4.84
C GLY A 173 -12.86 2.73 -5.37
N GLY A 174 -11.66 2.62 -4.82
CA GLY A 174 -10.47 3.30 -5.33
C GLY A 174 -10.06 2.85 -6.73
N VAL A 175 -9.14 3.58 -7.33
CA VAL A 175 -8.55 3.26 -8.63
C VAL A 175 -7.04 3.19 -8.52
N LEU A 176 -6.41 2.45 -9.43
CA LEU A 176 -4.95 2.29 -9.44
C LEU A 176 -4.38 2.40 -10.85
N CYS A 177 -3.13 2.87 -10.93
CA CYS A 177 -2.34 2.99 -12.16
C CYS A 177 -0.97 2.34 -11.98
N ARG A 178 -0.37 1.92 -13.10
CA ARG A 178 1.04 1.53 -13.16
C ARG A 178 1.94 2.77 -13.20
N VAL A 179 3.07 2.69 -12.50
CA VAL A 179 4.09 3.75 -12.44
C VAL A 179 5.40 3.22 -13.00
N ASP A 180 6.08 4.04 -13.79
CA ASP A 180 7.44 3.76 -14.24
C ASP A 180 8.44 4.08 -13.11
N PRO A 181 9.21 3.11 -12.62
CA PRO A 181 10.14 3.30 -11.52
C PRO A 181 11.33 4.22 -11.87
N GLU A 182 11.69 4.35 -13.15
CA GLU A 182 12.82 5.17 -13.59
C GLU A 182 12.45 6.65 -13.66
N THR A 183 11.27 6.96 -14.20
CA THR A 183 10.82 8.33 -14.40
C THR A 183 9.89 8.84 -13.32
N GLY A 184 9.27 7.95 -12.54
CA GLY A 184 8.24 8.29 -11.56
C GLY A 184 6.92 8.74 -12.17
N LYS A 185 6.70 8.50 -13.46
CA LYS A 185 5.46 8.87 -14.16
C LYS A 185 4.45 7.74 -14.13
N ILE A 186 3.18 8.11 -14.08
CA ILE A 186 2.08 7.19 -14.36
C ILE A 186 2.12 6.83 -15.85
N ILE A 187 2.13 5.53 -16.17
CA ILE A 187 2.28 5.01 -17.55
C ILE A 187 1.10 4.18 -18.03
N SER A 188 0.01 4.13 -17.26
CA SER A 188 -1.21 3.44 -17.66
C SER A 188 -2.46 4.28 -17.36
N PRO A 189 -3.59 4.02 -18.02
CA PRO A 189 -4.88 4.45 -17.49
C PRO A 189 -5.11 3.83 -16.11
N ALA A 190 -6.08 4.35 -15.35
CA ALA A 190 -6.48 3.74 -14.09
C ALA A 190 -7.50 2.62 -14.32
N THR A 191 -7.58 1.71 -13.36
CA THR A 191 -8.63 0.69 -13.30
C THR A 191 -9.14 0.53 -11.86
N ASP A 192 -10.37 0.07 -11.71
CA ASP A 192 -10.98 -0.33 -10.45
C ASP A 192 -11.16 -1.86 -10.35
N ASP A 193 -11.70 -2.36 -9.24
CA ASP A 193 -11.94 -3.79 -9.01
C ASP A 193 -13.00 -4.41 -9.96
N TYR A 194 -13.76 -3.57 -10.66
CA TYR A 194 -14.74 -3.99 -11.69
C TYR A 194 -14.15 -3.98 -13.10
N PHE A 195 -12.84 -3.70 -13.23
CA PHE A 195 -12.11 -3.58 -14.50
C PHE A 195 -12.58 -2.43 -15.40
N ASN A 196 -13.28 -1.43 -14.84
CA ASN A 196 -13.51 -0.19 -15.56
C ASN A 196 -12.17 0.53 -15.77
N VAL A 197 -12.04 1.19 -16.94
CA VAL A 197 -10.81 1.89 -17.33
C VAL A 197 -11.10 3.39 -17.39
N TYR A 198 -10.18 4.18 -16.82
CA TYR A 198 -10.30 5.63 -16.71
C TYR A 198 -9.02 6.30 -17.19
N ASP A 199 -9.11 7.20 -18.18
CA ASP A 199 -7.97 8.03 -18.61
C ASP A 199 -7.71 9.19 -17.65
N ARG A 200 -8.76 9.59 -16.91
CA ARG A 200 -8.74 10.69 -15.93
C ARG A 200 -9.38 10.24 -14.62
N HIS A 201 -8.93 10.84 -13.53
CA HIS A 201 -9.54 10.57 -12.23
C HIS A 201 -11.02 10.99 -12.24
N PRO A 202 -11.95 10.10 -11.84
CA PRO A 202 -13.39 10.36 -11.96
C PRO A 202 -13.89 11.62 -11.25
N ASP A 203 -13.29 11.96 -10.09
CA ASP A 203 -13.74 13.10 -9.29
C ASP A 203 -12.97 14.38 -9.61
N THR A 204 -11.66 14.29 -9.80
CA THR A 204 -10.80 15.48 -9.98
C THR A 204 -10.53 15.84 -11.44
N GLY A 205 -10.78 14.91 -12.39
CA GLY A 205 -10.50 15.09 -13.80
C GLY A 205 -9.00 15.12 -14.16
N VAL A 206 -8.11 14.85 -13.21
CA VAL A 206 -6.66 14.80 -13.46
C VAL A 206 -6.35 13.67 -14.42
N GLU A 207 -5.59 13.98 -15.48
CA GLU A 207 -5.12 13.00 -16.46
C GLU A 207 -4.03 12.11 -15.85
N PHE A 208 -4.15 10.79 -16.06
CA PHE A 208 -3.23 9.84 -15.44
C PHE A 208 -1.93 9.69 -16.20
N VAL A 209 -2.00 9.27 -17.47
CA VAL A 209 -0.78 8.99 -18.24
C VAL A 209 0.08 10.23 -18.38
N GLY A 210 1.34 10.11 -17.98
CA GLY A 210 2.29 11.22 -17.97
C GLY A 210 2.29 12.06 -16.68
N TYR A 211 1.36 11.82 -15.75
CA TYR A 211 1.37 12.50 -14.45
C TYR A 211 2.64 12.16 -13.69
N GLN A 212 3.38 13.19 -13.25
CA GLN A 212 4.60 13.04 -12.48
C GLN A 212 4.27 12.88 -10.99
N LEU A 213 4.57 11.71 -10.42
CA LEU A 213 4.48 11.50 -8.99
C LEU A 213 5.69 12.12 -8.28
N PRO A 214 5.49 12.73 -7.10
CA PRO A 214 6.59 13.30 -6.32
C PRO A 214 7.37 12.19 -5.60
N MET A 215 8.66 12.42 -5.38
CA MET A 215 9.54 11.64 -4.47
C MET A 215 9.56 10.12 -4.73
N VAL A 216 9.40 9.68 -5.98
CA VAL A 216 9.45 8.23 -6.31
C VAL A 216 10.83 7.63 -6.03
N PRO A 217 11.96 8.28 -6.36
CA PRO A 217 13.28 7.77 -6.01
C PRO A 217 13.49 7.62 -4.49
N GLU A 218 13.02 8.58 -3.70
CA GLU A 218 13.09 8.55 -2.24
C GLU A 218 12.22 7.44 -1.65
N ALA A 219 11.02 7.22 -2.21
CA ALA A 219 10.14 6.13 -1.80
C ALA A 219 10.75 4.76 -2.12
N ILE A 220 11.38 4.60 -3.28
CA ILE A 220 12.12 3.38 -3.64
C ILE A 220 13.28 3.16 -2.65
N ALA A 221 14.05 4.20 -2.32
CA ALA A 221 15.15 4.09 -1.38
C ALA A 221 14.68 3.65 0.00
N LEU A 222 13.57 4.24 0.50
CA LEU A 222 12.97 3.88 1.79
C LEU A 222 12.46 2.42 1.79
N ALA A 223 11.79 1.99 0.73
CA ALA A 223 11.32 0.61 0.60
C ALA A 223 12.47 -0.39 0.56
N LYS A 224 13.56 -0.07 -0.15
CA LYS A 224 14.77 -0.89 -0.18
C LYS A 224 15.43 -0.99 1.19
N GLU A 225 15.51 0.09 1.95
CA GLU A 225 16.06 0.07 3.31
C GLU A 225 15.17 -0.79 4.23
N ALA A 226 13.85 -0.62 4.18
CA ALA A 226 12.91 -1.37 4.99
C ALA A 226 12.93 -2.88 4.70
N ALA A 227 13.17 -3.30 3.47
CA ALA A 227 13.26 -4.71 3.07
C ALA A 227 14.40 -5.47 3.79
N HIS A 228 15.41 -4.79 4.30
CA HIS A 228 16.48 -5.40 5.08
C HIS A 228 16.14 -5.62 6.56
N GLU A 229 15.03 -5.08 7.08
CA GLU A 229 14.68 -5.24 8.51
C GLU A 229 14.31 -6.68 8.88
N ILE A 230 13.71 -7.41 7.92
CA ILE A 230 13.32 -8.81 8.08
C ILE A 230 13.72 -9.57 6.80
N PRO A 231 15.01 -9.90 6.63
CA PRO A 231 15.49 -10.55 5.40
C PRO A 231 14.90 -11.94 5.15
N GLN A 232 14.28 -12.56 6.16
CA GLN A 232 13.53 -13.81 6.03
C GLN A 232 12.23 -13.65 5.24
N VAL A 233 11.73 -12.41 5.09
CA VAL A 233 10.58 -12.09 4.25
C VAL A 233 11.09 -11.21 3.12
N ALA A 234 11.59 -11.87 2.07
CA ALA A 234 12.35 -11.23 1.00
C ALA A 234 11.47 -10.62 -0.10
N HIS A 235 10.19 -11.03 -0.19
CA HIS A 235 9.23 -10.58 -1.18
C HIS A 235 8.11 -9.81 -0.49
N VAL A 236 8.15 -8.47 -0.55
CA VAL A 236 7.25 -7.59 0.22
C VAL A 236 6.65 -6.49 -0.66
N GLY A 237 5.34 -6.30 -0.55
CA GLY A 237 4.63 -5.16 -1.13
C GLY A 237 4.45 -4.05 -0.10
N TRP A 238 5.13 -2.92 -0.26
CA TRP A 238 5.09 -1.77 0.63
C TRP A 238 4.02 -0.77 0.19
N ASP A 239 3.13 -0.38 1.07
CA ASP A 239 2.23 0.75 0.85
C ASP A 239 2.84 2.02 1.43
N MET A 240 3.13 2.98 0.56
CA MET A 240 3.90 4.19 0.87
C MET A 240 3.04 5.44 0.67
N ALA A 241 2.89 6.24 1.71
CA ALA A 241 2.37 7.60 1.59
C ALA A 241 3.51 8.57 1.23
N ILE A 242 3.22 9.59 0.43
CA ILE A 242 4.14 10.69 0.17
C ILE A 242 3.66 11.93 0.93
N THR A 243 4.47 12.36 1.88
CA THR A 243 4.22 13.56 2.68
C THR A 243 5.02 14.75 2.13
N PRO A 244 4.73 15.99 2.55
CA PRO A 244 5.54 17.15 2.18
C PRO A 244 7.02 17.06 2.60
N THR A 245 7.34 16.20 3.58
CA THR A 245 8.69 16.08 4.15
C THR A 245 9.41 14.80 3.73
N GLY A 246 8.74 13.89 3.01
CA GLY A 246 9.32 12.64 2.56
C GLY A 246 8.32 11.48 2.50
N PRO A 247 8.72 10.33 1.95
CA PRO A 247 7.91 9.12 1.95
C PRO A 247 7.78 8.54 3.36
N ALA A 248 6.66 7.83 3.60
CA ALA A 248 6.38 7.15 4.85
C ALA A 248 5.70 5.81 4.58
N ILE A 249 6.11 4.75 5.26
CA ILE A 249 5.48 3.43 5.13
C ILE A 249 4.15 3.43 5.90
N ILE A 250 3.09 2.99 5.22
CA ILE A 250 1.78 2.74 5.83
C ILE A 250 1.71 1.31 6.34
N GLU A 251 2.05 0.35 5.48
CA GLU A 251 2.06 -1.09 5.78
C GLU A 251 3.00 -1.84 4.84
N GLY A 252 3.38 -3.05 5.23
CA GLY A 252 4.03 -4.04 4.39
C GLY A 252 3.14 -5.27 4.24
N ASN A 253 3.18 -5.91 3.08
CA ASN A 253 2.43 -7.12 2.78
C ASN A 253 3.41 -8.22 2.40
N ASP A 254 3.52 -9.27 3.22
CA ASP A 254 4.36 -10.45 2.99
C ASP A 254 3.73 -11.46 2.02
N PHE A 255 2.47 -11.25 1.67
CA PHE A 255 1.73 -12.01 0.67
C PHE A 255 1.12 -11.09 -0.40
N PRO A 256 1.96 -10.32 -1.14
CA PRO A 256 1.46 -9.33 -2.09
C PRO A 256 0.68 -9.99 -3.24
N GLY A 257 -0.51 -9.45 -3.54
CA GLY A 257 -1.33 -9.92 -4.66
C GLY A 257 -0.73 -9.53 -6.01
N THR A 258 -1.00 -10.33 -7.04
CA THR A 258 -0.59 -10.07 -8.43
C THR A 258 -1.54 -9.14 -9.19
N ASP A 259 -2.70 -8.90 -8.63
CA ASP A 259 -3.78 -8.09 -9.19
C ASP A 259 -3.41 -6.60 -9.32
N LEU A 260 -2.54 -6.10 -8.44
CA LEU A 260 -2.12 -4.70 -8.49
C LEU A 260 -1.03 -4.41 -9.54
N CYS A 261 -0.43 -5.43 -10.15
CA CYS A 261 0.74 -5.24 -11.00
C CYS A 261 0.58 -5.65 -12.46
N GLN A 262 -0.40 -6.48 -12.80
CA GLN A 262 -0.50 -7.07 -14.15
C GLN A 262 -1.91 -6.97 -14.76
N LEU A 263 -2.70 -6.00 -14.35
CA LEU A 263 -4.03 -5.79 -14.93
C LEU A 263 -3.94 -5.52 -16.44
N ALA A 264 -4.91 -6.02 -17.21
CA ALA A 264 -4.90 -5.92 -18.67
C ALA A 264 -4.61 -4.50 -19.21
N PRO A 265 -5.15 -3.39 -18.62
CA PRO A 265 -4.85 -2.05 -19.09
C PRO A 265 -3.41 -1.59 -18.81
N PHE A 266 -2.68 -2.26 -17.91
CA PHE A 266 -1.31 -1.88 -17.52
C PHE A 266 -0.26 -2.43 -18.48
N TYR A 267 -0.60 -3.47 -19.24
CA TYR A 267 0.33 -4.21 -20.10
C TYR A 267 -0.22 -4.33 -21.54
N PRO A 268 -0.31 -3.22 -22.28
CA PRO A 268 -0.73 -3.24 -23.69
C PRO A 268 0.19 -4.13 -24.55
N GLU A 269 1.45 -4.29 -24.14
CA GLU A 269 2.45 -5.19 -24.74
C GLU A 269 2.14 -6.67 -24.52
N LYS A 270 1.23 -7.02 -23.59
CA LYS A 270 0.83 -8.38 -23.24
C LYS A 270 2.00 -9.27 -22.78
N GLU A 271 2.91 -8.67 -22.02
CA GLU A 271 4.04 -9.35 -21.40
C GLU A 271 4.00 -9.11 -19.89
N GLY A 272 3.85 -10.19 -19.11
CA GLY A 272 3.72 -10.12 -17.66
C GLY A 272 5.06 -10.25 -16.92
N LEU A 273 5.01 -10.38 -15.58
CA LEU A 273 6.19 -10.35 -14.71
C LEU A 273 6.90 -11.72 -14.55
N TRP A 274 6.37 -12.82 -15.10
CA TRP A 274 6.98 -14.12 -14.91
C TRP A 274 8.42 -14.23 -15.47
N PRO A 275 8.77 -13.64 -16.62
CA PRO A 275 10.16 -13.60 -17.10
C PRO A 275 11.13 -12.90 -16.12
N TYR A 276 10.67 -11.83 -15.44
CA TYR A 276 11.45 -11.17 -14.41
C TYR A 276 11.81 -12.14 -13.28
N TYR A 277 10.82 -12.86 -12.71
CA TYR A 277 11.08 -13.82 -11.63
C TYR A 277 11.92 -15.02 -12.08
N LYS A 278 11.73 -15.52 -13.29
CA LYS A 278 12.60 -16.58 -13.82
C LYS A 278 14.07 -16.16 -13.90
N LYS A 279 14.31 -14.91 -14.31
CA LYS A 279 15.67 -14.36 -14.35
C LYS A 279 16.22 -14.10 -12.95
N LEU A 280 15.45 -13.49 -12.09
CA LEU A 280 15.87 -13.12 -10.73
C LEU A 280 16.19 -14.35 -9.87
N LEU A 281 15.38 -15.41 -9.99
CA LEU A 281 15.47 -16.61 -9.15
C LEU A 281 16.15 -17.80 -9.86
N HIS A 282 16.70 -17.57 -11.06
CA HIS A 282 17.38 -18.60 -11.87
C HIS A 282 16.53 -19.86 -12.16
N TRP A 283 15.23 -19.70 -12.48
CA TRP A 283 14.24 -20.75 -12.74
C TRP A 283 14.05 -21.08 -14.22
#